data_30951452459644632c9a2366ba21cec1
#
_entry.id   30951452459644632c9a2366ba21cec1
#
_cell.length_a   1.000
_cell.length_b   1.000
_cell.length_c   1.000
_cell.angle_alpha   90.00
_cell.angle_beta   90.00
_cell.angle_gamma   90.00
#
_symmetry.space_group_name_H-M   'P 1'
#
loop_
_entity.id
_entity.type
_entity.pdbx_description
1 polymer ?
#
loop_
_entity_poly.entity_id
_entity_poly.type
_entity_poly.pdbx_seq_one_letter_code
_entity_poly.pdbx_strand_id
1 'polypeptide(L)'
;CPTGASYKREEDGIVLVDYDKCIGCSYCSWACPYGARELDEERKVMTKCTPCVDRIYNENLPEDQRKPVCVLACPTSARLFGDVHDPKSEVSEAIRERNGYPLMPEWETQPANQYLPHRSWLASITAANEKEEV
;
A
#
# COMPACT_ATOMS: atom_id res chain seq x y z
N CYS A 1 3.57 1.41 -19.09
CA CYS A 1 4.24 2.71 -19.33
C CYS A 1 5.03 2.64 -20.64
N PRO A 2 4.75 3.49 -21.64
CA PRO A 2 5.41 3.42 -22.96
C PRO A 2 6.90 3.75 -22.91
N THR A 3 7.35 4.55 -21.93
CA THR A 3 8.76 4.95 -21.77
C THR A 3 9.51 4.12 -20.74
N GLY A 4 8.86 3.19 -20.04
CA GLY A 4 9.45 2.46 -18.91
C GLY A 4 9.71 3.31 -17.67
N ALA A 5 9.19 4.55 -17.61
CA ALA A 5 9.37 5.45 -16.47
C ALA A 5 8.74 4.90 -15.18
N SER A 6 7.57 4.25 -15.28
CA SER A 6 6.96 3.58 -14.13
C SER A 6 7.47 2.14 -14.04
N TYR A 7 8.15 1.82 -12.96
CA TYR A 7 8.78 0.52 -12.76
C TYR A 7 8.59 0.00 -11.33
N LYS A 8 8.68 -1.31 -11.17
CA LYS A 8 8.67 -2.00 -9.89
C LYS A 8 10.11 -2.40 -9.55
N ARG A 9 10.56 -2.06 -8.37
CA ARG A 9 11.88 -2.46 -7.86
C ARG A 9 11.87 -3.97 -7.60
N GLU A 10 12.97 -4.64 -7.92
CA GLU A 10 13.10 -6.08 -7.72
C GLU A 10 13.37 -6.43 -6.25
N GLU A 11 14.11 -5.56 -5.54
CA GLU A 11 14.56 -5.78 -4.18
C GLU A 11 13.45 -5.70 -3.11
N ASP A 12 12.40 -4.92 -3.34
CA ASP A 12 11.34 -4.66 -2.34
C ASP A 12 9.93 -4.56 -2.92
N GLY A 13 9.82 -4.62 -4.24
CA GLY A 13 8.53 -4.51 -4.92
C GLY A 13 7.90 -3.12 -4.91
N ILE A 14 8.59 -2.10 -4.40
CA ILE A 14 8.09 -0.71 -4.42
C ILE A 14 8.04 -0.21 -5.87
N VAL A 15 6.89 0.36 -6.24
CA VAL A 15 6.71 0.94 -7.57
C VAL A 15 7.07 2.42 -7.54
N LEU A 16 8.00 2.81 -8.40
CA LEU A 16 8.47 4.19 -8.53
C LEU A 16 8.22 4.75 -9.94
N VAL A 17 8.46 6.03 -10.10
CA VAL A 17 8.46 6.74 -11.38
C VAL A 17 9.79 7.44 -11.57
N ASP A 18 10.48 7.10 -12.63
CA ASP A 18 11.66 7.82 -13.11
C ASP A 18 11.18 9.10 -13.81
N TYR A 19 11.38 10.23 -13.17
CA TYR A 19 10.87 11.52 -13.67
C TYR A 19 11.58 12.00 -14.93
N ASP A 20 12.82 11.58 -15.17
CA ASP A 20 13.56 11.94 -16.37
C ASP A 20 13.05 11.20 -17.62
N LYS A 21 12.46 10.01 -17.42
CA LYS A 21 11.82 9.22 -18.48
C LYS A 21 10.34 9.50 -18.63
N CYS A 22 9.71 10.12 -17.64
CA CYS A 22 8.27 10.34 -17.62
C CYS A 22 7.88 11.47 -18.57
N ILE A 23 7.02 11.19 -19.54
CA ILE A 23 6.51 12.17 -20.51
C ILE A 23 5.11 12.73 -20.14
N GLY A 24 4.61 12.44 -18.95
CA GLY A 24 3.32 12.96 -18.48
C GLY A 24 2.10 12.49 -19.26
N CYS A 25 2.16 11.37 -19.98
CA CYS A 25 1.08 10.91 -20.87
C CYS A 25 -0.20 10.44 -20.16
N SER A 26 -0.20 10.35 -18.84
CA SER A 26 -1.32 9.97 -17.96
C SER A 26 -1.89 8.55 -18.14
N TYR A 27 -1.34 7.70 -19.03
CA TYR A 27 -1.83 6.33 -19.23
C TYR A 27 -1.88 5.51 -17.95
N CYS A 28 -0.88 5.67 -17.08
CA CYS A 28 -0.83 4.97 -15.80
C CYS A 28 -1.88 5.45 -14.79
N SER A 29 -2.34 6.70 -14.91
CA SER A 29 -3.48 7.23 -14.13
C SER A 29 -4.80 6.62 -14.62
N TRP A 30 -4.99 6.57 -15.93
CA TRP A 30 -6.20 5.99 -16.51
C TRP A 30 -6.32 4.48 -16.29
N ALA A 31 -5.18 3.79 -16.27
CA ALA A 31 -5.13 2.35 -16.01
C ALA A 31 -5.29 1.97 -14.53
N CYS A 32 -5.13 2.93 -13.59
CA CYS A 32 -5.19 2.63 -12.17
C CYS A 32 -6.62 2.70 -11.64
N PRO A 33 -7.25 1.59 -11.23
CA PRO A 33 -8.62 1.61 -10.72
C PRO A 33 -8.72 2.30 -9.33
N TYR A 34 -7.59 2.49 -8.67
CA TYR A 34 -7.51 3.06 -7.31
C TYR A 34 -7.30 4.59 -7.29
N GLY A 35 -7.12 5.24 -8.45
CA GLY A 35 -6.79 6.66 -8.50
C GLY A 35 -5.46 7.01 -7.83
N ALA A 36 -4.48 6.08 -7.82
CA ALA A 36 -3.24 6.23 -7.06
C ALA A 36 -2.15 7.00 -7.80
N ARG A 37 -2.49 7.74 -8.84
CA ARG A 37 -1.52 8.49 -9.66
C ARG A 37 -2.07 9.84 -10.06
N GLU A 38 -1.26 10.87 -9.90
CA GLU A 38 -1.60 12.25 -10.20
C GLU A 38 -0.57 12.86 -11.15
N LEU A 39 -1.00 13.79 -12.00
CA LEU A 39 -0.12 14.59 -12.82
C LEU A 39 0.35 15.80 -12.03
N ASP A 40 1.67 15.93 -11.89
CA ASP A 40 2.29 17.17 -11.43
C ASP A 40 2.25 18.18 -12.59
N GLU A 41 1.39 19.18 -12.45
CA GLU A 41 1.15 20.19 -13.50
C GLU A 41 2.35 21.12 -13.74
N GLU A 42 3.21 21.30 -12.76
CA GLU A 42 4.41 22.13 -12.90
C GLU A 42 5.52 21.37 -13.62
N ARG A 43 5.80 20.14 -13.14
CA ARG A 43 6.89 19.29 -13.67
C ARG A 43 6.47 18.49 -14.90
N LYS A 44 5.16 18.42 -15.21
CA LYS A 44 4.58 17.63 -16.30
C LYS A 44 4.94 16.14 -16.26
N VAL A 45 5.07 15.59 -15.04
CA VAL A 45 5.35 14.17 -14.78
C VAL A 45 4.29 13.55 -13.88
N MET A 46 4.14 12.23 -13.96
CA MET A 46 3.23 11.50 -13.08
C MET A 46 3.85 11.28 -11.72
N THR A 47 3.10 11.57 -10.66
CA THR A 47 3.50 11.33 -9.26
C THR A 47 2.64 10.25 -8.59
N LYS A 48 3.13 9.65 -7.54
CA LYS A 48 2.45 8.68 -6.70
C LYS A 48 3.15 8.50 -5.36
N CYS A 49 2.48 7.87 -4.43
CA CYS A 49 3.10 7.45 -3.17
C CYS A 49 4.30 6.52 -3.42
N THR A 50 5.44 6.80 -2.78
CA THR A 50 6.71 6.06 -2.90
C THR A 50 7.03 5.20 -1.67
N PRO A 51 6.10 4.86 -0.80
CA PRO A 51 6.21 4.45 0.63
C PRO A 51 7.33 5.13 1.43
N CYS A 52 7.67 6.38 1.08
CA CYS A 52 8.81 7.12 1.65
C CYS A 52 10.14 6.33 1.53
N VAL A 53 10.45 5.84 0.34
CA VAL A 53 11.60 4.95 0.07
C VAL A 53 12.93 5.49 0.59
N ASP A 54 13.15 6.79 0.46
CA ASP A 54 14.31 7.54 0.98
C ASP A 54 14.36 7.56 2.52
N ARG A 55 13.23 7.45 3.20
CA ARG A 55 13.14 7.42 4.67
C ARG A 55 13.28 6.01 5.24
N ILE A 56 12.59 5.03 4.66
CA ILE A 56 12.59 3.65 5.19
C ILE A 56 13.97 2.98 5.11
N TYR A 57 14.83 3.44 4.20
CA TYR A 57 16.21 2.97 4.04
C TYR A 57 17.25 3.93 4.60
N ASN A 58 16.86 4.98 5.31
CA ASN A 58 17.78 5.95 5.87
C ASN A 58 18.42 5.42 7.17
N GLU A 59 19.65 4.94 7.08
CA GLU A 59 20.41 4.41 8.22
C GLU A 59 20.75 5.45 9.29
N ASN A 60 20.66 6.74 8.98
CA ASN A 60 20.84 7.81 9.97
C ASN A 60 19.62 8.00 10.88
N LEU A 61 18.49 7.35 10.58
CA LEU A 61 17.31 7.37 11.42
C LEU A 61 17.28 6.13 12.35
N PRO A 62 16.78 6.30 13.59
CA PRO A 62 16.46 5.15 14.44
C PRO A 62 15.52 4.17 13.75
N GLU A 63 15.62 2.89 14.04
CA GLU A 63 14.86 1.83 13.36
C GLU A 63 13.35 2.05 13.47
N ASP A 64 12.86 2.46 14.64
CA ASP A 64 11.45 2.78 14.89
C ASP A 64 10.93 3.94 14.04
N GLN A 65 11.81 4.81 13.55
CA GLN A 65 11.51 5.94 12.67
C GLN A 65 11.67 5.64 11.18
N ARG A 66 12.21 4.48 10.80
CA ARG A 66 12.35 4.03 9.41
C ARG A 66 11.03 3.51 8.84
N LYS A 67 9.96 4.25 9.06
CA LYS A 67 8.60 3.95 8.58
C LYS A 67 8.08 5.11 7.74
N PRO A 68 7.12 4.85 6.84
CA PRO A 68 6.46 5.93 6.10
C PRO A 68 5.86 6.98 7.05
N VAL A 69 5.95 8.25 6.68
CA VAL A 69 5.47 9.37 7.52
C VAL A 69 3.98 9.21 7.87
N CYS A 70 3.17 8.73 6.93
CA CYS A 70 1.73 8.52 7.16
C CYS A 70 1.43 7.43 8.21
N VAL A 71 2.36 6.50 8.44
CA VAL A 71 2.26 5.50 9.53
C VAL A 71 2.59 6.16 10.85
N LEU A 72 3.71 6.89 10.92
CA LEU A 72 4.15 7.58 12.14
C LEU A 72 3.18 8.67 12.60
N ALA A 73 2.58 9.39 11.64
CA ALA A 73 1.65 10.48 11.92
C ALA A 73 0.21 10.02 12.21
N CYS A 74 -0.10 8.73 12.13
CA CYS A 74 -1.45 8.23 12.33
C CYS A 74 -1.79 8.15 13.83
N PRO A 75 -2.66 9.01 14.39
CA PRO A 75 -2.92 9.05 15.82
C PRO A 75 -3.67 7.82 16.34
N THR A 76 -4.35 7.10 15.45
CA THR A 76 -5.12 5.90 15.78
C THR A 76 -4.38 4.59 15.49
N SER A 77 -3.13 4.67 15.02
CA SER A 77 -2.34 3.51 14.56
C SER A 77 -3.09 2.61 13.57
N ALA A 78 -3.93 3.23 12.72
CA ALA A 78 -4.73 2.51 11.73
C ALA A 78 -3.93 2.11 10.48
N ARG A 79 -2.71 2.59 10.35
CA ARG A 79 -1.81 2.30 9.23
C ARG A 79 -0.65 1.44 9.69
N LEU A 80 -0.50 0.30 9.05
CA LEU A 80 0.63 -0.61 9.25
C LEU A 80 1.52 -0.57 8.01
N PHE A 81 2.80 -0.84 8.20
CA PHE A 81 3.79 -0.94 7.11
C PHE A 81 4.80 -2.03 7.44
N GLY A 82 5.07 -2.89 6.48
CA GLY A 82 6.04 -3.97 6.61
C GLY A 82 6.05 -4.88 5.39
N ASP A 83 6.85 -5.92 5.45
CA ASP A 83 6.93 -6.95 4.42
C ASP A 83 5.79 -7.97 4.61
N VAL A 84 4.90 -8.05 3.62
CA VAL A 84 3.77 -9.01 3.61
C VAL A 84 4.23 -10.45 3.33
N HIS A 85 5.46 -10.63 2.84
CA HIS A 85 6.03 -11.96 2.59
C HIS A 85 6.76 -12.54 3.82
N ASP A 86 7.08 -11.70 4.81
CA ASP A 86 7.56 -12.17 6.10
C ASP A 86 6.36 -12.58 6.98
N PRO A 87 6.16 -13.89 7.26
CA PRO A 87 5.03 -14.36 8.04
C PRO A 87 5.02 -13.89 9.51
N LYS A 88 6.16 -13.37 9.98
CA LYS A 88 6.31 -12.84 11.35
C LYS A 88 6.19 -11.32 11.43
N SER A 89 6.03 -10.66 10.29
CA SER A 89 5.83 -9.21 10.28
C SER A 89 4.48 -8.83 10.89
N GLU A 90 4.43 -7.66 11.54
CA GLU A 90 3.19 -7.10 12.12
C GLU A 90 2.06 -7.00 11.08
N VAL A 91 2.39 -6.67 9.82
CA VAL A 91 1.40 -6.58 8.75
C VAL A 91 0.84 -7.93 8.36
N SER A 92 1.68 -8.97 8.24
CA SER A 92 1.25 -10.33 7.89
C SER A 92 0.38 -10.94 8.99
N GLU A 93 0.74 -10.72 10.25
CA GLU A 93 -0.07 -11.14 11.39
C GLU A 93 -1.42 -10.44 11.39
N ALA A 94 -1.45 -9.11 11.24
CA ALA A 94 -2.68 -8.35 11.23
C ALA A 94 -3.62 -8.74 10.05
N ILE A 95 -3.06 -9.00 8.86
CA ILE A 95 -3.83 -9.46 7.69
C ILE A 95 -4.48 -10.82 7.99
N ARG A 96 -3.73 -11.76 8.57
CA ARG A 96 -4.21 -13.09 8.89
C ARG A 96 -5.27 -13.09 9.99
N GLU A 97 -5.01 -12.38 11.10
CA GLU A 97 -5.89 -12.35 12.26
C GLU A 97 -7.21 -11.61 12.00
N ARG A 98 -7.17 -10.60 11.14
CA ARG A 98 -8.31 -9.73 10.88
C ARG A 98 -8.94 -9.95 9.51
N ASN A 99 -8.57 -11.01 8.79
CA ASN A 99 -9.08 -11.29 7.46
C ASN A 99 -8.93 -10.09 6.50
N GLY A 100 -7.68 -9.63 6.35
CA GLY A 100 -7.36 -8.53 5.43
C GLY A 100 -7.79 -8.84 4.00
N TYR A 101 -8.26 -7.83 3.28
CA TYR A 101 -8.76 -7.97 1.91
C TYR A 101 -8.22 -6.88 0.98
N PRO A 102 -8.03 -7.18 -0.31
CA PRO A 102 -7.68 -6.18 -1.32
C PRO A 102 -8.90 -5.38 -1.72
N LEU A 103 -8.73 -4.12 -2.11
CA LEU A 103 -9.81 -3.38 -2.79
C LEU A 103 -9.99 -3.90 -4.22
N MET A 104 -11.25 -3.90 -4.68
CA MET A 104 -11.64 -4.23 -6.06
C MET A 104 -11.02 -5.55 -6.55
N PRO A 105 -11.25 -6.68 -5.86
CA PRO A 105 -10.69 -7.98 -6.23
C PRO A 105 -11.11 -8.42 -7.65
N GLU A 106 -12.25 -7.94 -8.15
CA GLU A 106 -12.76 -8.20 -9.48
C GLU A 106 -11.86 -7.68 -10.62
N TRP A 107 -10.95 -6.74 -10.31
CA TRP A 107 -9.98 -6.22 -11.29
C TRP A 107 -8.68 -7.04 -11.38
N GLU A 108 -8.51 -8.03 -10.52
CA GLU A 108 -7.36 -8.96 -10.49
C GLU A 108 -5.98 -8.28 -10.52
N THR A 109 -5.89 -7.06 -10.01
CA THR A 109 -4.67 -6.24 -10.02
C THR A 109 -3.63 -6.67 -8.99
N GLN A 110 -3.99 -7.57 -8.07
CA GLN A 110 -3.13 -8.06 -6.98
C GLN A 110 -2.42 -6.93 -6.21
N PRO A 111 -3.17 -5.98 -5.60
CA PRO A 111 -2.57 -4.84 -4.92
C PRO A 111 -1.81 -5.28 -3.67
N ALA A 112 -0.65 -4.65 -3.42
CA ALA A 112 0.12 -4.86 -2.20
C ALA A 112 -0.60 -4.30 -0.96
N ASN A 113 -1.43 -3.28 -1.13
CA ASN A 113 -2.22 -2.72 -0.03
C ASN A 113 -3.38 -3.64 0.31
N GLN A 114 -3.50 -3.95 1.60
CA GLN A 114 -4.61 -4.72 2.16
C GLN A 114 -5.40 -3.83 3.14
N TYR A 115 -6.69 -4.05 3.20
CA TYR A 115 -7.60 -3.37 4.11
C TYR A 115 -8.04 -4.31 5.20
N LEU A 116 -8.05 -3.83 6.43
CA LEU A 116 -8.48 -4.59 7.58
C LEU A 116 -9.93 -4.20 7.94
N PRO A 117 -10.84 -5.15 8.13
CA PRO A 117 -12.20 -4.86 8.58
C PRO A 117 -12.22 -4.07 9.88
N HIS A 118 -13.26 -3.26 10.06
CA HIS A 118 -13.46 -2.53 11.33
C HIS A 118 -13.65 -3.54 12.47
N ARG A 119 -13.04 -3.29 13.63
CA ARG A 119 -13.07 -4.23 14.77
C ARG A 119 -14.48 -4.60 15.25
N SER A 120 -15.41 -3.64 15.24
CA SER A 120 -16.81 -3.91 15.62
C SER A 120 -17.55 -4.80 14.63
N TRP A 121 -17.19 -4.72 13.34
CA TRP A 121 -17.78 -5.58 12.31
C TRP A 121 -17.27 -7.02 12.42
N LEU A 122 -16.00 -7.24 12.73
CA LEU A 122 -15.46 -8.59 13.01
C LEU A 122 -16.19 -9.26 14.18
N ALA A 123 -16.43 -8.53 15.26
CA ALA A 123 -17.18 -9.06 16.41
C ALA A 123 -18.61 -9.46 16.05
N SER A 124 -19.25 -8.73 15.10
CA SER A 124 -20.61 -9.08 14.65
C SER A 124 -20.64 -10.33 13.76
N ILE A 125 -19.61 -10.56 12.94
CA ILE A 125 -19.50 -11.76 12.09
C ILE A 125 -19.25 -13.02 12.95
N THR A 126 -18.31 -12.96 13.89
CA THR A 126 -18.04 -14.09 14.79
C THR A 126 -19.28 -14.48 15.59
N ALA A 127 -20.02 -13.49 16.12
CA ALA A 127 -21.27 -13.73 16.83
C ALA A 127 -22.42 -14.27 15.94
N ALA A 128 -22.39 -14.01 14.63
CA ALA A 128 -23.34 -14.57 13.68
C ALA A 128 -23.01 -16.03 13.33
N ASN A 129 -21.74 -16.35 13.09
CA ASN A 129 -21.30 -17.70 12.77
C ASN A 129 -21.52 -18.68 13.94
N GLU A 130 -21.32 -18.23 15.18
CA GLU A 130 -21.60 -19.04 16.38
C GLU A 130 -23.09 -19.39 16.55
N LYS A 131 -24.00 -18.65 15.89
CA LYS A 131 -25.44 -18.94 15.91
C LYS A 131 -25.92 -19.86 14.81
N GLU A 132 -25.12 -20.04 13.75
CA GLU A 132 -25.43 -20.96 12.66
C GLU A 132 -24.93 -22.39 12.92
N GLU A 133 -24.05 -22.60 13.88
CA GLU A 133 -23.52 -23.93 14.28
C GLU A 133 -24.34 -24.63 15.37
N VAL A 134 -25.49 -24.09 15.80
CA VAL A 134 -26.41 -24.66 16.77
C VAL A 134 -27.75 -24.98 16.11
#